data_63c747e451b04f314c8880ecc739b74a
#
_entry.id   63c747e451b04f314c8880ecc739b74a
#
_cell.length_a   1.000
_cell.length_b   1.000
_cell.length_c   1.000
_cell.angle_alpha   90.00
_cell.angle_beta   90.00
_cell.angle_gamma   90.00
#
_symmetry.space_group_name_H-M   'P 1'
#
loop_
_entity.id
_entity.type
_entity.pdbx_description
1 polymer ?
#
loop_
_entity_poly.entity_id
_entity_poly.type
_entity_poly.pdbx_seq_one_letter_code
_entity_poly.pdbx_strand_id
1 'polypeptide(L)'
;MGAIKGLRVVLAVLLCLVLGGSLWLTVQRQVFHQEELAVGGLVLAPVEGDAMAPALEQGSLAVAVPRESYQLGDVVLCDAGFTRLVGSVEGDFIARGDAQGEEAEALLPTADIQGAVIAALPGGGEVWGFLSSLWGPPVVLVVGVLLLALPSLFGLGREPAGAPAQEQTGKYRPRH
;
A
#
# COMPACT_ATOMS: atom_id res chain seq x y z
N MET A 1 -1.23 -24.58 -21.16
CA MET A 1 -1.92 -23.36 -21.68
C MET A 1 -2.80 -22.65 -20.65
N GLY A 2 -3.50 -23.33 -19.75
CA GLY A 2 -4.31 -22.73 -18.68
C GLY A 2 -3.54 -21.88 -17.69
N ALA A 3 -2.35 -22.31 -17.29
CA ALA A 3 -1.55 -21.63 -16.26
C ALA A 3 -1.10 -20.20 -16.66
N ILE A 4 -0.70 -20.01 -17.93
CA ILE A 4 -0.26 -18.67 -18.40
C ILE A 4 -1.45 -17.72 -18.54
N LYS A 5 -2.61 -18.22 -19.00
CA LYS A 5 -3.85 -17.42 -19.04
C LYS A 5 -4.32 -17.07 -17.63
N GLY A 6 -4.28 -18.03 -16.70
CA GLY A 6 -4.59 -17.78 -15.29
C GLY A 6 -3.65 -16.76 -14.63
N LEU A 7 -2.34 -16.88 -14.86
CA LEU A 7 -1.36 -15.93 -14.35
C LEU A 7 -1.60 -14.49 -14.87
N ARG A 8 -1.94 -14.34 -16.16
CA ARG A 8 -2.27 -13.02 -16.74
C ARG A 8 -3.52 -12.41 -16.09
N VAL A 9 -4.55 -13.21 -15.85
CA VAL A 9 -5.78 -12.73 -15.19
C VAL A 9 -5.48 -12.28 -13.77
N VAL A 10 -4.72 -13.07 -13.00
CA VAL A 10 -4.32 -12.70 -11.63
C VAL A 10 -3.50 -11.41 -11.64
N LEU A 11 -2.52 -11.29 -12.56
CA LEU A 11 -1.70 -10.10 -12.69
C LEU A 11 -2.52 -8.86 -13.09
N ALA A 12 -3.50 -9.02 -13.99
CA ALA A 12 -4.40 -7.94 -14.38
C ALA A 12 -5.29 -7.49 -13.22
N VAL A 13 -5.83 -8.41 -12.44
CA VAL A 13 -6.62 -8.10 -11.24
C VAL A 13 -5.78 -7.36 -10.21
N LEU A 14 -4.56 -7.85 -9.92
CA LEU A 14 -3.63 -7.19 -9.03
C LEU A 14 -3.30 -5.76 -9.50
N LEU A 15 -3.05 -5.59 -10.80
CA LEU A 15 -2.79 -4.28 -11.39
C LEU A 15 -3.98 -3.33 -11.22
N CYS A 16 -5.20 -3.81 -11.46
CA CYS A 16 -6.42 -3.02 -11.26
C CYS A 16 -6.60 -2.61 -9.79
N LEU A 17 -6.31 -3.50 -8.84
CA LEU A 17 -6.38 -3.20 -7.41
C LEU A 17 -5.33 -2.16 -7.00
N VAL A 18 -4.09 -2.30 -7.47
CA VAL A 18 -3.02 -1.35 -7.17
C VAL A 18 -3.30 0.02 -7.81
N LEU A 19 -3.78 0.05 -9.06
CA LEU A 19 -4.16 1.31 -9.73
C LEU A 19 -5.35 1.98 -9.05
N GLY A 20 -6.39 1.21 -8.70
CA GLY A 20 -7.54 1.73 -8.00
C GLY A 20 -7.17 2.28 -6.62
N GLY A 21 -6.33 1.55 -5.88
CA GLY A 21 -5.78 2.00 -4.59
C GLY A 21 -4.92 3.25 -4.72
N SER A 22 -4.00 3.27 -5.68
CA SER A 22 -3.14 4.44 -5.93
C SER A 22 -3.93 5.68 -6.33
N LEU A 23 -4.93 5.53 -7.19
CA LEU A 23 -5.82 6.64 -7.57
C LEU A 23 -6.62 7.15 -6.38
N TRP A 24 -7.16 6.23 -5.57
CA TRP A 24 -7.87 6.57 -4.34
C TRP A 24 -7.00 7.37 -3.38
N LEU A 25 -5.76 6.90 -3.12
CA LEU A 25 -4.80 7.58 -2.26
C LEU A 25 -4.46 8.98 -2.80
N THR A 26 -4.25 9.10 -4.11
CA THR A 26 -3.97 10.39 -4.74
C THR A 26 -5.13 11.37 -4.56
N VAL A 27 -6.37 10.91 -4.71
CA VAL A 27 -7.57 11.74 -4.50
C VAL A 27 -7.68 12.17 -3.03
N GLN A 28 -7.49 11.24 -2.10
CA GLN A 28 -7.54 11.53 -0.66
C GLN A 28 -6.51 12.62 -0.28
N ARG A 29 -5.27 12.46 -0.73
CA ARG A 29 -4.20 13.41 -0.43
C ARG A 29 -4.37 14.76 -1.11
N GLN A 30 -4.76 14.77 -2.40
CA GLN A 30 -4.86 16.01 -3.20
C GLN A 30 -6.14 16.79 -2.93
N VAL A 31 -7.25 16.11 -2.68
CA VAL A 31 -8.57 16.75 -2.51
C VAL A 31 -8.90 17.00 -1.05
N PHE A 32 -8.62 16.03 -0.19
CA PHE A 32 -8.99 16.09 1.23
C PHE A 32 -7.84 16.51 2.15
N HIS A 33 -6.61 16.64 1.61
CA HIS A 33 -5.39 16.98 2.38
C HIS A 33 -5.15 16.04 3.58
N GLN A 34 -5.65 14.83 3.50
CA GLN A 34 -5.45 13.81 4.52
C GLN A 34 -4.21 13.00 4.19
N GLU A 35 -3.20 13.09 5.05
CA GLU A 35 -1.98 12.25 4.95
C GLU A 35 -2.18 10.87 5.56
N GLU A 36 -3.23 10.72 6.33
CA GLU A 36 -3.62 9.51 7.05
C GLU A 36 -4.78 8.82 6.34
N LEU A 37 -4.73 7.50 6.26
CA LEU A 37 -5.80 6.71 5.68
C LEU A 37 -6.42 5.81 6.74
N ALA A 38 -7.68 6.07 7.08
CA ALA A 38 -8.46 5.18 7.92
C ALA A 38 -9.18 4.12 7.07
N VAL A 39 -8.78 2.85 7.22
CA VAL A 39 -9.38 1.71 6.52
C VAL A 39 -9.75 0.63 7.53
N GLY A 40 -11.05 0.35 7.64
CA GLY A 40 -11.51 -0.77 8.47
C GLY A 40 -11.16 -0.66 9.95
N GLY A 41 -11.05 0.57 10.48
CA GLY A 41 -10.63 0.82 11.86
C GLY A 41 -9.11 0.84 12.08
N LEU A 42 -8.32 0.78 11.01
CA LEU A 42 -6.87 0.98 11.04
C LEU A 42 -6.56 2.37 10.48
N VAL A 43 -5.64 3.08 11.11
CA VAL A 43 -5.09 4.34 10.62
C VAL A 43 -3.66 4.07 10.13
N LEU A 44 -3.41 4.38 8.87
CA LEU A 44 -2.11 4.24 8.21
C LEU A 44 -1.53 5.64 8.03
N ALA A 45 -0.35 5.89 8.59
CA ALA A 45 0.30 7.18 8.45
C ALA A 45 1.81 7.01 8.21
N PRO A 46 2.42 7.80 7.31
CA PRO A 46 3.85 7.81 7.09
C PRO A 46 4.55 8.48 8.30
N VAL A 47 5.72 7.97 8.67
CA VAL A 47 6.55 8.56 9.72
C VAL A 47 7.46 9.62 9.08
N GLU A 48 7.15 10.91 9.34
CA GLU A 48 7.82 12.05 8.70
C GLU A 48 8.90 12.61 9.60
N GLY A 49 9.72 12.14 10.20
CA GLY A 49 10.77 12.69 11.06
C GLY A 49 11.43 11.63 11.90
N ASP A 50 12.40 12.05 12.65
CA ASP A 50 13.22 11.20 13.51
C ASP A 50 12.87 11.32 15.01
N ALA A 51 11.85 12.10 15.36
CA ALA A 51 11.46 12.36 16.74
C ALA A 51 11.14 11.10 17.55
N MET A 52 10.74 10.01 16.87
CA MET A 52 10.41 8.73 17.48
C MET A 52 11.50 7.66 17.29
N ALA A 53 12.67 8.02 16.77
CA ALA A 53 13.76 7.07 16.65
C ALA A 53 14.28 6.64 18.07
N PRO A 54 14.67 5.38 18.24
CA PRO A 54 14.70 4.30 17.26
C PRO A 54 13.39 3.50 17.15
N ALA A 55 12.34 3.82 17.91
CA ALA A 55 11.10 3.05 17.94
C ALA A 55 10.34 3.11 16.60
N LEU A 56 10.32 4.29 15.98
CA LEU A 56 9.81 4.51 14.63
C LEU A 56 10.89 5.22 13.80
N GLU A 57 11.37 4.54 12.78
CA GLU A 57 12.35 5.11 11.85
C GLU A 57 11.65 6.00 10.83
N GLN A 58 12.29 7.12 10.48
CA GLN A 58 11.83 8.00 9.41
C GLN A 58 11.65 7.21 8.10
N GLY A 59 10.61 7.51 7.34
CA GLY A 59 10.27 6.81 6.10
C GLY A 59 9.56 5.47 6.31
N SER A 60 9.24 5.09 7.55
CA SER A 60 8.38 3.95 7.84
C SER A 60 6.91 4.29 7.59
N LEU A 61 6.09 3.27 7.38
CA LEU A 61 4.63 3.38 7.41
C LEU A 61 4.13 2.77 8.72
N ALA A 62 3.57 3.60 9.60
CA ALA A 62 2.99 3.15 10.84
C ALA A 62 1.53 2.77 10.68
N VAL A 63 1.12 1.74 11.41
CA VAL A 63 -0.26 1.26 11.52
C VAL A 63 -0.73 1.52 12.93
N ALA A 64 -1.72 2.40 13.08
CA ALA A 64 -2.33 2.71 14.36
C ALA A 64 -3.77 2.19 14.44
N VAL A 65 -4.22 1.88 15.65
CA VAL A 65 -5.58 1.40 15.92
C VAL A 65 -6.19 2.29 16.99
N PRO A 66 -7.34 2.92 16.74
CA PRO A 66 -8.12 3.60 17.76
C PRO A 66 -8.50 2.63 18.88
N ARG A 67 -8.36 3.07 20.13
CA ARG A 67 -8.68 2.30 21.33
C ARG A 67 -9.53 3.11 22.27
N GLU A 68 -10.33 2.43 23.09
CA GLU A 68 -11.11 3.08 24.14
C GLU A 68 -10.23 3.61 25.31
N SER A 69 -9.05 3.04 25.48
CA SER A 69 -8.09 3.43 26.52
C SER A 69 -6.67 3.23 26.04
N TYR A 70 -5.79 4.14 26.46
CA TYR A 70 -4.37 4.13 26.19
C TYR A 70 -3.58 3.94 27.48
N GLN A 71 -2.37 3.40 27.38
CA GLN A 71 -1.51 3.13 28.52
C GLN A 71 -0.21 3.93 28.42
N LEU A 72 0.41 4.20 29.55
CA LEU A 72 1.75 4.79 29.58
C LEU A 72 2.74 3.86 28.89
N GLY A 73 3.56 4.43 28.02
CA GLY A 73 4.48 3.69 27.17
C GLY A 73 3.95 3.41 25.77
N ASP A 74 2.64 3.53 25.52
CA ASP A 74 2.09 3.40 24.16
C ASP A 74 2.66 4.51 23.26
N VAL A 75 3.00 4.13 22.02
CA VAL A 75 3.24 5.08 20.93
C VAL A 75 1.91 5.36 20.28
N VAL A 76 1.55 6.63 20.19
CA VAL A 76 0.26 7.06 19.66
C VAL A 76 0.45 7.99 18.47
N LEU A 77 -0.52 7.99 17.57
CA LEU A 77 -0.69 8.96 16.50
C LEU A 77 -1.63 10.06 16.98
N CYS A 78 -1.23 11.30 16.80
CA CYS A 78 -2.04 12.50 17.05
C CYS A 78 -1.85 13.50 15.90
N ASP A 79 -2.58 14.61 15.91
CA ASP A 79 -2.50 15.64 14.86
C ASP A 79 -1.08 16.21 14.67
N ALA A 80 -0.27 16.21 15.73
CA ALA A 80 1.13 16.64 15.67
C ALA A 80 2.11 15.55 15.17
N GLY A 81 1.62 14.35 14.86
CA GLY A 81 2.41 13.20 14.43
C GLY A 81 2.50 12.12 15.52
N PHE A 82 3.60 11.38 15.52
CA PHE A 82 3.80 10.26 16.45
C PHE A 82 4.49 10.72 17.74
N THR A 83 3.99 10.20 18.87
CA THR A 83 4.54 10.51 20.19
C THR A 83 4.34 9.33 21.14
N ARG A 84 5.12 9.30 22.24
CA ARG A 84 4.98 8.29 23.29
C ARG A 84 4.34 8.90 24.52
N LEU A 85 3.41 8.18 25.12
CA LEU A 85 2.77 8.56 26.38
C LEU A 85 3.73 8.28 27.55
N VAL A 86 4.26 9.32 28.17
CA VAL A 86 5.26 9.23 29.27
C VAL A 86 4.67 9.52 30.63
N GLY A 87 3.51 10.19 30.72
CA GLY A 87 2.84 10.52 31.96
C GLY A 87 1.34 10.73 31.74
N SER A 88 0.59 10.89 32.81
CA SER A 88 -0.83 11.26 32.79
C SER A 88 -1.15 12.29 33.86
N VAL A 89 -1.98 13.27 33.51
CA VAL A 89 -2.42 14.36 34.42
C VAL A 89 -3.90 14.61 34.15
N GLU A 90 -4.72 14.48 35.20
CA GLU A 90 -6.17 14.83 35.17
C GLU A 90 -7.01 14.17 34.04
N GLY A 91 -6.58 13.01 33.53
CA GLY A 91 -7.26 12.28 32.47
C GLY A 91 -6.67 12.51 31.08
N ASP A 92 -5.76 13.46 30.91
CA ASP A 92 -4.94 13.67 29.73
C ASP A 92 -3.56 13.03 29.89
N PHE A 93 -2.80 12.98 28.80
CA PHE A 93 -1.47 12.38 28.77
C PHE A 93 -0.38 13.44 28.62
N ILE A 94 0.79 13.15 29.19
CA ILE A 94 2.03 13.82 28.85
C ILE A 94 2.71 12.98 27.77
N ALA A 95 3.05 13.60 26.64
CA ALA A 95 3.58 12.97 25.49
C ALA A 95 4.94 13.54 25.09
N ARG A 96 5.84 12.69 24.58
CA ARG A 96 7.18 13.06 24.15
C ARG A 96 7.67 12.15 23.04
N GLY A 97 8.48 12.67 22.10
CA GLY A 97 9.21 11.86 21.15
C GLY A 97 10.35 11.08 21.79
N ASP A 98 10.61 9.85 21.34
CA ASP A 98 11.64 8.98 21.92
C ASP A 98 13.06 9.56 21.76
N ALA A 99 13.31 10.30 20.69
CA ALA A 99 14.59 10.96 20.44
C ALA A 99 14.70 12.35 21.10
N GLN A 100 13.66 12.81 21.79
CA GLN A 100 13.58 14.14 22.39
C GLN A 100 13.85 14.10 23.89
N GLY A 101 14.36 15.20 24.43
CA GLY A 101 14.57 15.37 25.87
C GLY A 101 13.29 15.72 26.65
N GLU A 102 13.41 15.79 27.99
CA GLU A 102 12.27 16.11 28.86
C GLU A 102 11.70 17.51 28.61
N GLU A 103 12.49 18.42 28.06
CA GLU A 103 12.06 19.76 27.66
C GLU A 103 11.02 19.79 26.53
N ALA A 104 10.89 18.67 25.79
CA ALA A 104 9.91 18.51 24.72
C ALA A 104 8.60 17.84 25.16
N GLU A 105 8.43 17.61 26.46
CA GLU A 105 7.18 17.09 27.01
C GLU A 105 6.03 18.07 26.79
N ALA A 106 4.94 17.58 26.25
CA ALA A 106 3.73 18.35 25.97
C ALA A 106 2.49 17.62 26.49
N LEU A 107 1.52 18.40 26.94
CA LEU A 107 0.21 17.88 27.30
C LEU A 107 -0.53 17.46 26.02
N LEU A 108 -0.99 16.24 26.00
CA LEU A 108 -1.77 15.66 24.91
C LEU A 108 -3.17 15.28 25.42
N PRO A 109 -4.21 16.02 25.01
CA PRO A 109 -5.58 15.66 25.34
C PRO A 109 -5.91 14.26 24.76
N THR A 110 -6.59 13.45 25.56
CA THR A 110 -6.99 12.10 25.10
C THR A 110 -7.85 12.14 23.83
N ALA A 111 -8.61 13.23 23.63
CA ALA A 111 -9.45 13.43 22.45
C ALA A 111 -8.65 13.62 21.14
N ASP A 112 -7.39 14.06 21.23
CA ASP A 112 -6.53 14.30 20.06
C ASP A 112 -5.76 13.05 19.64
N ILE A 113 -5.91 11.93 20.35
CA ILE A 113 -5.28 10.66 20.04
C ILE A 113 -6.13 9.93 19.01
N GLN A 114 -5.57 9.72 17.84
CA GLN A 114 -6.22 9.00 16.73
C GLN A 114 -6.08 7.49 16.84
N GLY A 115 -5.00 6.99 17.47
CA GLY A 115 -4.80 5.56 17.69
C GLY A 115 -3.44 5.21 18.26
N ALA A 116 -3.35 4.00 18.82
CA ALA A 116 -2.08 3.42 19.26
C ALA A 116 -1.39 2.69 18.13
N VAL A 117 -0.11 2.91 17.94
CA VAL A 117 0.72 2.23 16.95
C VAL A 117 0.89 0.77 17.33
N ILE A 118 0.53 -0.13 16.44
CA ILE A 118 0.66 -1.58 16.64
C ILE A 118 1.75 -2.21 15.80
N ALA A 119 2.12 -1.56 14.69
CA ALA A 119 3.18 -2.01 13.79
C ALA A 119 3.76 -0.83 13.00
N ALA A 120 5.00 -0.97 12.57
CA ALA A 120 5.64 -0.07 11.62
C ALA A 120 6.36 -0.90 10.54
N LEU A 121 6.22 -0.49 9.29
CA LEU A 121 6.89 -1.10 8.15
C LEU A 121 8.02 -0.18 7.68
N PRO A 122 9.28 -0.55 7.90
CA PRO A 122 10.42 0.23 7.44
C PRO A 122 10.39 0.41 5.90
N GLY A 123 10.65 1.63 5.42
CA GLY A 123 10.57 1.96 3.99
C GLY A 123 9.15 1.99 3.40
N GLY A 124 8.13 1.62 4.18
CA GLY A 124 6.73 1.64 3.72
C GLY A 124 6.22 3.05 3.42
N GLY A 125 6.73 4.06 4.13
CA GLY A 125 6.38 5.46 3.90
C GLY A 125 6.81 5.99 2.54
N GLU A 126 7.95 5.55 2.02
CA GLU A 126 8.42 5.92 0.67
C GLU A 126 7.51 5.34 -0.42
N VAL A 127 7.15 4.05 -0.27
CA VAL A 127 6.20 3.39 -1.18
C VAL A 127 4.84 4.07 -1.11
N TRP A 128 4.38 4.37 0.09
CA TRP A 128 3.15 5.11 0.34
C TRP A 128 3.18 6.49 -0.33
N GLY A 129 4.23 7.27 -0.10
CA GLY A 129 4.44 8.59 -0.70
C GLY A 129 4.45 8.53 -2.23
N PHE A 130 5.12 7.52 -2.80
CA PHE A 130 5.12 7.30 -4.25
C PHE A 130 3.73 6.97 -4.80
N LEU A 131 3.02 6.00 -4.19
CA LEU A 131 1.68 5.57 -4.64
C LEU A 131 0.63 6.67 -4.50
N SER A 132 0.76 7.53 -3.50
CA SER A 132 -0.15 8.67 -3.28
C SER A 132 0.28 9.95 -4.02
N SER A 133 1.43 9.92 -4.70
CA SER A 133 1.88 11.05 -5.54
C SER A 133 1.12 11.10 -6.87
N LEU A 134 1.13 12.26 -7.51
CA LEU A 134 0.53 12.46 -8.84
C LEU A 134 1.15 11.54 -9.92
N TRP A 135 2.41 11.14 -9.73
CA TRP A 135 3.15 10.28 -10.65
C TRP A 135 2.99 8.78 -10.37
N GLY A 136 2.52 8.41 -9.18
CA GLY A 136 2.32 7.01 -8.80
C GLY A 136 1.40 6.24 -9.75
N PRO A 137 0.13 6.66 -9.94
CA PRO A 137 -0.80 5.95 -10.84
C PRO A 137 -0.28 5.76 -12.26
N PRO A 138 0.24 6.80 -12.97
CA PRO A 138 0.73 6.62 -14.35
C PRO A 138 1.95 5.69 -14.44
N VAL A 139 2.87 5.74 -13.48
CA VAL A 139 4.03 4.84 -13.47
C VAL A 139 3.60 3.40 -13.21
N VAL A 140 2.72 3.16 -12.23
CA VAL A 140 2.16 1.82 -11.97
C VAL A 140 1.45 1.26 -13.19
N LEU A 141 0.69 2.10 -13.92
CA LEU A 141 0.03 1.71 -15.16
C LEU A 141 1.03 1.27 -16.23
N VAL A 142 2.04 2.08 -16.50
CA VAL A 142 3.05 1.79 -17.52
C VAL A 142 3.81 0.50 -17.18
N VAL A 143 4.27 0.36 -15.95
CA VAL A 143 4.98 -0.86 -15.50
C VAL A 143 4.06 -2.08 -15.59
N GLY A 144 2.82 -1.95 -15.15
CA GLY A 144 1.85 -3.04 -15.21
C GLY A 144 1.52 -3.49 -16.65
N VAL A 145 1.33 -2.55 -17.58
CA VAL A 145 1.12 -2.85 -18.99
C VAL A 145 2.34 -3.54 -19.60
N LEU A 146 3.55 -3.08 -19.28
CA LEU A 146 4.80 -3.72 -19.70
C LEU A 146 4.88 -5.17 -19.18
N LEU A 147 4.60 -5.40 -17.90
CA LEU A 147 4.60 -6.74 -17.31
C LEU A 147 3.56 -7.67 -17.96
N LEU A 148 2.38 -7.16 -18.30
CA LEU A 148 1.35 -7.92 -19.01
C LEU A 148 1.74 -8.22 -20.47
N ALA A 149 2.50 -7.33 -21.11
CA ALA A 149 2.96 -7.50 -22.49
C ALA A 149 4.19 -8.41 -22.60
N LEU A 150 5.02 -8.53 -21.57
CA LEU A 150 6.24 -9.34 -21.56
C LEU A 150 6.04 -10.77 -22.09
N PRO A 151 5.05 -11.57 -21.64
CA PRO A 151 4.85 -12.92 -22.14
C PRO A 151 4.50 -12.99 -23.64
N SER A 152 3.90 -11.93 -24.20
CA SER A 152 3.59 -11.86 -25.63
C SER A 152 4.80 -11.47 -26.46
N LEU A 153 5.68 -10.62 -25.92
CA LEU A 153 6.92 -10.21 -26.56
C LEU A 153 7.93 -11.38 -26.66
N PHE A 154 8.01 -12.20 -25.61
CA PHE A 154 8.86 -13.40 -25.59
C PHE A 154 8.25 -14.64 -26.26
N GLY A 155 7.11 -14.49 -26.95
CA GLY A 155 6.51 -15.61 -27.71
C GLY A 155 5.93 -16.75 -26.86
N LEU A 156 5.87 -16.61 -25.55
CA LEU A 156 5.39 -17.64 -24.60
C LEU A 156 3.87 -17.93 -24.73
N GLY A 157 3.20 -17.36 -25.71
CA GLY A 157 1.77 -17.54 -25.95
C GLY A 157 1.37 -17.66 -27.41
N ARG A 158 2.33 -17.81 -28.34
CA ARG A 158 1.97 -18.12 -29.75
C ARG A 158 1.49 -19.55 -29.84
N GLU A 159 0.22 -19.73 -30.09
CA GLU A 159 -0.27 -20.99 -30.65
C GLU A 159 0.40 -21.17 -32.03
N PRO A 160 0.97 -22.35 -32.33
CA PRO A 160 1.39 -22.64 -33.71
C PRO A 160 0.14 -22.46 -34.57
N ALA A 161 0.22 -21.54 -35.52
CA ALA A 161 -0.82 -21.37 -36.55
C ALA A 161 -1.15 -22.75 -37.11
N GLY A 162 -2.44 -23.11 -37.06
CA GLY A 162 -2.93 -24.43 -37.40
C GLY A 162 -2.30 -24.98 -38.65
N ALA A 163 -1.83 -26.22 -38.57
CA ALA A 163 -1.43 -26.96 -39.74
C ALA A 163 -2.56 -26.91 -40.79
N PRO A 164 -2.25 -26.66 -42.07
CA PRO A 164 -3.28 -26.64 -43.11
C PRO A 164 -4.01 -27.99 -43.10
N ALA A 165 -5.34 -27.92 -43.07
CA ALA A 165 -6.19 -29.10 -43.22
C ALA A 165 -5.71 -29.91 -44.40
N GLN A 166 -5.23 -31.13 -44.15
CA GLN A 166 -4.95 -32.06 -45.21
C GLN A 166 -6.27 -32.32 -45.93
N GLU A 167 -6.37 -31.78 -47.13
CA GLU A 167 -7.40 -32.09 -48.12
C GLU A 167 -7.36 -33.59 -48.38
N GLN A 168 -8.29 -34.32 -47.76
CA GLN A 168 -8.50 -35.74 -48.08
C GLN A 168 -9.03 -35.82 -49.50
N THR A 169 -8.13 -35.94 -50.46
CA THR A 169 -8.46 -36.36 -51.83
C THR A 169 -9.08 -37.74 -51.78
N GLY A 170 -10.41 -37.76 -51.78
CA GLY A 170 -11.21 -38.97 -51.92
C GLY A 170 -10.84 -39.71 -53.19
N LYS A 171 -10.19 -40.82 -53.00
CA LYS A 171 -9.84 -41.74 -54.09
C LYS A 171 -11.12 -42.37 -54.64
N TYR A 172 -11.65 -41.74 -55.69
CA TYR A 172 -12.76 -42.30 -56.47
C TYR A 172 -12.30 -43.63 -57.13
N ARG A 173 -12.92 -44.73 -56.81
CA ARG A 173 -12.67 -46.04 -57.32
C ARG A 173 -13.86 -46.43 -58.26
N PRO A 174 -13.71 -46.45 -59.60
CA PRO A 174 -14.79 -46.92 -60.45
C PRO A 174 -14.90 -48.45 -60.33
N ARG A 175 -16.14 -48.93 -60.16
CA ARG A 175 -16.47 -50.38 -60.33
C ARG A 175 -16.72 -50.63 -61.76
N HIS A 176 -16.05 -51.67 -62.33
CA HIS A 176 -16.48 -52.44 -63.48
C HIS A 176 -17.19 -53.71 -63.04
#